data_bbcf64be38d65a1cd88fff43c66dde73
#
_entry.id   bbcf64be38d65a1cd88fff43c66dde73
#
_cell.length_a   1.000
_cell.length_b   1.000
_cell.length_c   1.000
_cell.angle_alpha   90.00
_cell.angle_beta   90.00
_cell.angle_gamma   90.00
#
_symmetry.space_group_name_H-M   'P 1'
#
loop_
_entity.id
_entity.type
_entity.pdbx_description
1 polymer ?
#
loop_
_entity_poly.entity_id
_entity_poly.type
_entity_poly.pdbx_seq_one_letter_code
_entity_poly.pdbx_strand_id
1 'polypeptide(L)'
;GVIPMGAVLTSAAIHDAFMQGPEHVIELFHGYTYSGNPIASAAGIATLDTYAEDGLLTRAADLEAYWENALHGLADHPHVVDIRNMGLIGAVELAPIDGQPGKRAFDAFLKAYEAGILIRVTGDIIALSPPLIISEAQIDELIGTLGQVLKAAA
;
A
#
# COMPACT_ATOMS: atom_id res chain seq x y z
N GLY A 1 -5.82 -4.78 10.24
CA GLY A 1 -4.41 -5.07 10.43
C GLY A 1 -4.00 -5.53 11.82
N VAL A 2 -4.95 -5.87 12.71
CA VAL A 2 -4.62 -6.32 14.07
C VAL A 2 -4.09 -7.76 14.06
N ILE A 3 -4.66 -8.61 13.23
CA ILE A 3 -4.23 -10.01 13.07
C ILE A 3 -3.78 -10.21 11.62
N PRO A 4 -2.56 -10.76 11.39
CA PRO A 4 -2.13 -11.11 10.04
C PRO A 4 -3.07 -12.17 9.45
N MET A 5 -3.74 -11.84 8.36
CA MET A 5 -4.64 -12.74 7.66
C MET A 5 -4.67 -12.40 6.18
N GLY A 6 -4.76 -13.41 5.36
CA GLY A 6 -4.99 -13.29 3.93
C GLY A 6 -5.96 -14.36 3.45
N ALA A 7 -6.61 -14.11 2.33
CA ALA A 7 -7.48 -15.07 1.67
C ALA A 7 -7.25 -15.05 0.17
N VAL A 8 -7.36 -16.21 -0.46
CA VAL A 8 -7.36 -16.35 -1.92
C VAL A 8 -8.73 -16.88 -2.32
N LEU A 9 -9.43 -16.12 -3.13
CA LEU A 9 -10.72 -16.50 -3.70
C LEU A 9 -10.53 -16.82 -5.17
N THR A 10 -11.12 -17.93 -5.62
CA THR A 10 -11.00 -18.37 -6.99
C THR A 10 -12.33 -18.97 -7.48
N SER A 11 -12.47 -19.12 -8.80
CA SER A 11 -13.63 -19.80 -9.39
C SER A 11 -13.55 -21.31 -9.19
N ALA A 12 -14.72 -21.99 -9.21
CA ALA A 12 -14.78 -23.44 -9.16
C ALA A 12 -13.93 -24.11 -10.25
N ALA A 13 -13.92 -23.55 -11.46
CA ALA A 13 -13.13 -24.09 -12.56
C ALA A 13 -11.61 -24.12 -12.27
N ILE A 14 -11.08 -23.12 -11.56
CA ILE A 14 -9.68 -23.10 -11.16
C ILE A 14 -9.46 -24.07 -10.01
N HIS A 15 -10.34 -24.10 -9.01
CA HIS A 15 -10.28 -25.05 -7.90
C HIS A 15 -10.29 -26.50 -8.43
N ASP A 16 -11.23 -26.83 -9.31
CA ASP A 16 -11.41 -28.19 -9.83
C ASP A 16 -10.20 -28.67 -10.67
N ALA A 17 -9.45 -27.73 -11.26
CA ALA A 17 -8.22 -28.07 -11.96
C ALA A 17 -7.15 -28.62 -11.01
N PHE A 18 -7.14 -28.22 -9.72
CA PHE A 18 -6.24 -28.77 -8.71
C PHE A 18 -6.73 -30.11 -8.13
N MET A 19 -8.05 -30.39 -8.20
CA MET A 19 -8.66 -31.61 -7.65
C MET A 19 -8.48 -32.83 -8.56
N GLN A 20 -7.49 -32.81 -9.43
CA GLN A 20 -7.19 -33.90 -10.36
C GLN A 20 -5.91 -34.62 -9.92
N GLY A 21 -5.95 -35.94 -9.91
CA GLY A 21 -4.79 -36.75 -9.56
C GLY A 21 -5.15 -37.91 -8.60
N PRO A 22 -4.15 -38.69 -8.16
CA PRO A 22 -4.36 -39.79 -7.24
C PRO A 22 -4.75 -39.24 -5.83
N GLU A 23 -5.67 -39.92 -5.15
CA GLU A 23 -6.17 -39.54 -3.81
C GLU A 23 -5.08 -39.38 -2.73
N HIS A 24 -3.91 -39.97 -2.90
CA HIS A 24 -2.81 -39.89 -1.96
C HIS A 24 -1.82 -38.76 -2.23
N VAL A 25 -2.07 -37.95 -3.24
CA VAL A 25 -1.25 -36.76 -3.59
C VAL A 25 -1.96 -35.49 -3.14
N ILE A 26 -1.20 -34.58 -2.52
CA ILE A 26 -1.71 -33.26 -2.12
C ILE A 26 -1.97 -32.43 -3.39
N GLU A 27 -3.19 -32.00 -3.57
CA GLU A 27 -3.69 -31.28 -4.76
C GLU A 27 -2.96 -29.94 -4.97
N LEU A 28 -2.76 -29.19 -3.88
CA LEU A 28 -2.01 -27.95 -3.86
C LEU A 28 -0.97 -27.98 -2.74
N PHE A 29 0.30 -27.99 -3.12
CA PHE A 29 1.40 -28.05 -2.15
C PHE A 29 1.60 -26.68 -1.47
N HIS A 30 0.77 -26.42 -0.47
CA HIS A 30 0.77 -25.16 0.30
C HIS A 30 0.61 -25.46 1.79
N GLY A 31 1.25 -24.64 2.64
CA GLY A 31 1.14 -24.80 4.10
C GLY A 31 -0.15 -24.17 4.63
N TYR A 32 -1.01 -24.99 5.23
CA TYR A 32 -2.31 -24.57 5.80
C TYR A 32 -2.32 -24.53 7.34
N THR A 33 -1.17 -24.57 7.99
CA THR A 33 -1.06 -24.74 9.45
C THR A 33 -1.89 -23.72 10.26
N TYR A 34 -1.95 -22.47 9.83
CA TYR A 34 -2.75 -21.43 10.50
C TYR A 34 -4.04 -21.07 9.77
N SER A 35 -4.37 -21.76 8.69
CA SER A 35 -5.61 -21.54 7.94
C SER A 35 -6.83 -21.82 8.83
N GLY A 36 -7.86 -20.96 8.72
CA GLY A 36 -9.08 -21.08 9.52
C GLY A 36 -8.89 -20.75 11.01
N ASN A 37 -7.81 -20.06 11.41
CA ASN A 37 -7.64 -19.61 12.79
C ASN A 37 -8.87 -18.80 13.23
N PRO A 38 -9.58 -19.19 14.31
CA PRO A 38 -10.85 -18.58 14.66
C PRO A 38 -10.73 -17.10 15.05
N ILE A 39 -9.64 -16.69 15.67
CA ILE A 39 -9.41 -15.29 16.04
C ILE A 39 -9.17 -14.46 14.78
N ALA A 40 -8.35 -14.94 13.84
CA ALA A 40 -8.09 -14.26 12.59
C ALA A 40 -9.37 -14.18 11.73
N SER A 41 -10.17 -15.24 11.68
CA SER A 41 -11.44 -15.27 10.95
C SER A 41 -12.44 -14.28 11.54
N ALA A 42 -12.58 -14.21 12.86
CA ALA A 42 -13.45 -13.24 13.53
C ALA A 42 -12.99 -11.79 13.27
N ALA A 43 -11.68 -11.53 13.33
CA ALA A 43 -11.14 -10.21 13.02
C ALA A 43 -11.37 -9.84 11.53
N GLY A 44 -11.26 -10.82 10.62
CA GLY A 44 -11.56 -10.64 9.20
C GLY A 44 -13.01 -10.27 8.95
N ILE A 45 -13.96 -10.96 9.58
CA ILE A 45 -15.39 -10.65 9.48
C ILE A 45 -15.66 -9.24 10.00
N ALA A 46 -15.18 -8.91 11.21
CA ALA A 46 -15.37 -7.58 11.78
C ALA A 46 -14.77 -6.47 10.90
N THR A 47 -13.66 -6.74 10.20
CA THR A 47 -13.07 -5.79 9.23
C THR A 47 -14.00 -5.57 8.03
N LEU A 48 -14.61 -6.63 7.49
CA LEU A 48 -15.57 -6.51 6.38
C LEU A 48 -16.83 -5.76 6.80
N ASP A 49 -17.35 -6.03 8.01
CA ASP A 49 -18.49 -5.32 8.56
C ASP A 49 -18.18 -3.82 8.73
N THR A 50 -17.00 -3.48 9.28
CA THR A 50 -16.53 -2.08 9.39
C THR A 50 -16.42 -1.41 8.02
N TYR A 51 -15.94 -2.09 6.99
CA TYR A 51 -15.89 -1.53 5.63
C TYR A 51 -17.28 -1.16 5.11
N ALA A 52 -18.28 -2.01 5.39
CA ALA A 52 -19.66 -1.76 4.98
C ALA A 52 -20.34 -0.68 5.84
N GLU A 53 -20.23 -0.74 7.14
CA GLU A 53 -20.88 0.17 8.10
C GLU A 53 -20.33 1.60 7.98
N ASP A 54 -19.02 1.76 7.86
CA ASP A 54 -18.36 3.06 7.76
C ASP A 54 -18.24 3.55 6.30
N GLY A 55 -18.68 2.76 5.32
CA GLY A 55 -18.65 3.12 3.90
C GLY A 55 -17.23 3.38 3.37
N LEU A 56 -16.21 2.68 3.89
CA LEU A 56 -14.80 3.02 3.68
C LEU A 56 -14.37 2.92 2.22
N LEU A 57 -14.95 2.00 1.45
CA LEU A 57 -14.61 1.87 0.02
C LEU A 57 -15.17 3.05 -0.81
N THR A 58 -16.40 3.49 -0.50
CA THR A 58 -17.00 4.68 -1.13
C THR A 58 -16.21 5.93 -0.73
N ARG A 59 -15.88 6.07 0.54
CA ARG A 59 -15.06 7.16 1.07
C ARG A 59 -13.70 7.25 0.38
N ALA A 60 -13.05 6.12 0.12
CA ALA A 60 -11.77 6.10 -0.59
C ALA A 60 -11.92 6.61 -2.04
N ALA A 61 -13.00 6.24 -2.72
CA ALA A 61 -13.29 6.74 -4.05
C ALA A 61 -13.57 8.26 -4.05
N ASP A 62 -14.30 8.75 -3.06
CA ASP A 62 -14.59 10.20 -2.93
C ASP A 62 -13.32 11.02 -2.67
N LEU A 63 -12.35 10.46 -1.95
CA LEU A 63 -11.07 11.11 -1.65
C LEU A 63 -10.03 11.00 -2.78
N GLU A 64 -10.25 10.15 -3.78
CA GLU A 64 -9.25 9.88 -4.83
C GLU A 64 -8.78 11.16 -5.53
N ALA A 65 -9.70 12.02 -5.95
CA ALA A 65 -9.34 13.27 -6.64
C ALA A 65 -8.54 14.24 -5.75
N TYR A 66 -8.86 14.30 -4.45
CA TYR A 66 -8.11 15.11 -3.50
C TYR A 66 -6.68 14.55 -3.33
N TRP A 67 -6.56 13.24 -3.14
CA TRP A 67 -5.29 12.54 -3.04
C TRP A 67 -4.43 12.73 -4.30
N GLU A 68 -5.02 12.54 -5.47
CA GLU A 68 -4.33 12.71 -6.76
C GLU A 68 -3.77 14.13 -6.90
N ASN A 69 -4.59 15.14 -6.67
CA ASN A 69 -4.16 16.54 -6.76
C ASN A 69 -3.02 16.85 -5.78
N ALA A 70 -3.13 16.39 -4.52
CA ALA A 70 -2.09 16.62 -3.53
C ALA A 70 -0.78 15.91 -3.92
N LEU A 71 -0.87 14.64 -4.32
CA LEU A 71 0.30 13.84 -4.71
C LEU A 71 1.00 14.41 -5.95
N HIS A 72 0.24 14.73 -7.00
CA HIS A 72 0.78 15.30 -8.25
C HIS A 72 1.33 16.72 -8.05
N GLY A 73 0.95 17.42 -6.98
CA GLY A 73 1.57 18.66 -6.54
C GLY A 73 3.07 18.54 -6.21
N LEU A 74 3.59 17.31 -6.07
CA LEU A 74 5.02 17.06 -5.86
C LEU A 74 5.83 16.99 -7.16
N ALA A 75 5.21 17.08 -8.34
CA ALA A 75 5.88 16.87 -9.63
C ALA A 75 7.07 17.80 -9.89
N ASP A 76 6.97 19.05 -9.42
CA ASP A 76 8.03 20.04 -9.62
C ASP A 76 9.16 19.96 -8.56
N HIS A 77 9.11 18.98 -7.66
CA HIS A 77 10.16 18.82 -6.66
C HIS A 77 11.45 18.24 -7.28
N PRO A 78 12.62 18.60 -6.73
CA PRO A 78 13.88 18.11 -7.26
C PRO A 78 13.91 16.59 -7.36
N HIS A 79 14.41 16.10 -8.49
CA HIS A 79 14.59 14.66 -8.76
C HIS A 79 13.33 13.82 -8.88
N VAL A 80 12.12 14.39 -8.79
CA VAL A 80 10.90 13.67 -9.13
C VAL A 80 10.84 13.48 -10.65
N VAL A 81 10.70 12.23 -11.10
CA VAL A 81 10.68 11.88 -12.53
C VAL A 81 9.34 11.31 -12.96
N ASP A 82 8.57 10.74 -12.05
CA ASP A 82 7.23 10.24 -12.32
C ASP A 82 6.37 10.23 -11.05
N ILE A 83 5.07 10.46 -11.21
CA ILE A 83 4.07 10.31 -10.15
C ILE A 83 2.88 9.55 -10.73
N ARG A 84 2.41 8.56 -9.99
CA ARG A 84 1.25 7.75 -10.38
C ARG A 84 0.43 7.35 -9.16
N ASN A 85 -0.88 7.22 -9.34
CA ASN A 85 -1.80 6.79 -8.31
C ASN A 85 -2.90 5.90 -8.87
N MET A 86 -3.54 5.16 -7.97
CA MET A 86 -4.79 4.45 -8.19
C MET A 86 -5.56 4.42 -6.87
N GLY A 87 -6.72 5.04 -6.82
CA GLY A 87 -7.41 5.31 -5.56
C GLY A 87 -6.48 6.05 -4.59
N LEU A 88 -6.38 5.60 -3.36
CA LEU A 88 -5.49 6.16 -2.34
C LEU A 88 -4.06 5.59 -2.36
N ILE A 89 -3.75 4.69 -3.27
CA ILE A 89 -2.37 4.22 -3.44
C ILE A 89 -1.64 5.22 -4.34
N GLY A 90 -0.42 5.59 -3.96
CA GLY A 90 0.39 6.52 -4.74
C GLY A 90 1.85 6.13 -4.78
N ALA A 91 2.54 6.57 -5.82
CA ALA A 91 3.97 6.40 -5.97
C ALA A 91 4.62 7.66 -6.52
N VAL A 92 5.77 8.01 -5.96
CA VAL A 92 6.65 9.08 -6.44
C VAL A 92 7.98 8.44 -6.80
N GLU A 93 8.36 8.50 -8.06
CA GLU A 93 9.62 7.96 -8.56
C GLU A 93 10.67 9.06 -8.62
N LEU A 94 11.86 8.77 -8.11
CA LEU A 94 12.97 9.71 -8.05
C LEU A 94 14.05 9.31 -9.04
N ALA A 95 14.72 10.30 -9.62
CA ALA A 95 15.93 10.06 -10.39
C ALA A 95 16.98 9.37 -9.53
N PRO A 96 17.59 8.27 -9.97
CA PRO A 96 18.65 7.60 -9.21
C PRO A 96 19.90 8.49 -9.07
N ILE A 97 20.70 8.19 -8.07
CA ILE A 97 22.06 8.71 -7.96
C ILE A 97 22.96 7.77 -8.77
N ASP A 98 23.82 8.32 -9.64
CA ASP A 98 24.72 7.53 -10.47
C ASP A 98 25.57 6.56 -9.62
N GLY A 99 25.50 5.28 -9.97
CA GLY A 99 26.20 4.20 -9.27
C GLY A 99 25.59 3.82 -7.90
N GLN A 100 24.51 4.47 -7.46
CA GLN A 100 23.87 4.22 -6.17
C GLN A 100 22.32 4.13 -6.28
N PRO A 101 21.79 3.15 -7.03
CA PRO A 101 20.36 3.00 -7.19
C PRO A 101 19.65 2.79 -5.84
N GLY A 102 18.49 3.42 -5.67
CA GLY A 102 17.69 3.36 -4.44
C GLY A 102 18.17 4.25 -3.30
N LYS A 103 19.38 4.81 -3.39
CA LYS A 103 19.94 5.60 -2.29
C LYS A 103 19.14 6.88 -2.02
N ARG A 104 18.72 7.60 -3.07
CA ARG A 104 17.95 8.84 -2.92
C ARG A 104 16.63 8.61 -2.20
N ALA A 105 15.89 7.59 -2.61
CA ALA A 105 14.63 7.23 -1.96
C ALA A 105 14.85 6.76 -0.53
N PHE A 106 15.93 6.02 -0.26
CA PHE A 106 16.26 5.59 1.11
C PHE A 106 16.65 6.77 2.00
N ASP A 107 17.43 7.72 1.51
CA ASP A 107 17.74 8.95 2.25
C ASP A 107 16.47 9.78 2.54
N ALA A 108 15.55 9.86 1.58
CA ALA A 108 14.24 10.48 1.78
C ALA A 108 13.41 9.72 2.82
N PHE A 109 13.44 8.38 2.83
CA PHE A 109 12.77 7.57 3.86
C PHE A 109 13.27 7.89 5.26
N LEU A 110 14.57 7.98 5.48
CA LEU A 110 15.13 8.31 6.78
C LEU A 110 14.71 9.70 7.26
N LYS A 111 14.79 10.70 6.36
CA LYS A 111 14.35 12.07 6.67
C LYS A 111 12.83 12.15 6.94
N ALA A 112 12.04 11.40 6.20
CA ALA A 112 10.60 11.31 6.40
C ALA A 112 10.27 10.72 7.78
N TYR A 113 10.98 9.66 8.18
CA TYR A 113 10.83 9.05 9.50
C TYR A 113 11.20 10.04 10.63
N GLU A 114 12.30 10.77 10.49
CA GLU A 114 12.69 11.81 11.43
C GLU A 114 11.67 12.96 11.51
N ALA A 115 11.02 13.27 10.39
CA ALA A 115 9.96 14.28 10.31
C ALA A 115 8.58 13.76 10.77
N GLY A 116 8.47 12.51 11.24
CA GLY A 116 7.27 11.94 11.85
C GLY A 116 6.30 11.27 10.86
N ILE A 117 6.69 11.05 9.60
CA ILE A 117 5.90 10.31 8.63
C ILE A 117 6.59 9.00 8.24
N LEU A 118 5.80 7.93 8.19
CA LEU A 118 6.27 6.63 7.73
C LEU A 118 5.89 6.42 6.27
N ILE A 119 6.88 6.33 5.40
CA ILE A 119 6.73 6.00 3.99
C ILE A 119 7.38 4.64 3.69
N ARG A 120 7.10 4.07 2.53
CA ARG A 120 7.78 2.86 2.06
C ARG A 120 8.61 3.22 0.83
N VAL A 121 9.79 2.60 0.69
CA VAL A 121 10.62 2.75 -0.51
C VAL A 121 10.97 1.40 -1.13
N THR A 122 11.07 1.37 -2.45
CA THR A 122 11.49 0.20 -3.23
C THR A 122 12.31 0.71 -4.41
N GLY A 123 13.62 0.45 -4.41
CA GLY A 123 14.53 1.11 -5.35
C GLY A 123 14.41 2.63 -5.21
N ASP A 124 14.22 3.33 -6.31
CA ASP A 124 14.07 4.79 -6.35
C ASP A 124 12.61 5.26 -6.25
N ILE A 125 11.69 4.39 -5.84
CA ILE A 125 10.26 4.69 -5.74
C ILE A 125 9.84 4.82 -4.28
N ILE A 126 9.20 5.93 -3.94
CA ILE A 126 8.47 6.14 -2.70
C ILE A 126 7.03 5.65 -2.92
N ALA A 127 6.59 4.67 -2.15
CA ALA A 127 5.23 4.14 -2.21
C ALA A 127 4.43 4.59 -0.98
N LEU A 128 3.22 5.06 -1.23
CA LEU A 128 2.28 5.56 -0.25
C LEU A 128 0.97 4.75 -0.33
N SER A 129 0.50 4.29 0.81
CA SER A 129 -0.77 3.57 0.93
C SER A 129 -1.40 3.90 2.30
N PRO A 130 -1.97 5.09 2.45
CA PRO A 130 -2.58 5.49 3.70
C PRO A 130 -3.79 4.62 4.02
N PRO A 131 -4.18 4.50 5.31
CA PRO A 131 -5.41 3.81 5.68
C PRO A 131 -6.63 4.51 5.09
N LEU A 132 -7.69 3.73 4.78
CA LEU A 132 -8.92 4.26 4.16
C LEU A 132 -9.64 5.35 4.98
N ILE A 133 -9.31 5.46 6.27
CA ILE A 133 -9.86 6.47 7.19
C ILE A 133 -9.10 7.80 7.18
N ILE A 134 -8.05 7.93 6.36
CA ILE A 134 -7.26 9.17 6.29
C ILE A 134 -8.16 10.38 6.00
N SER A 135 -7.90 11.52 6.66
CA SER A 135 -8.59 12.78 6.40
C SER A 135 -7.79 13.65 5.42
N GLU A 136 -8.46 14.64 4.80
CA GLU A 136 -7.80 15.63 3.95
C GLU A 136 -6.67 16.34 4.69
N ALA A 137 -6.88 16.75 5.94
CA ALA A 137 -5.84 17.37 6.75
C ALA A 137 -4.62 16.47 6.98
N GLN A 138 -4.82 15.16 7.13
CA GLN A 138 -3.73 14.20 7.24
C GLN A 138 -3.03 13.97 5.88
N ILE A 139 -3.76 14.06 4.77
CA ILE A 139 -3.19 14.05 3.42
C ILE A 139 -2.28 15.27 3.25
N ASP A 140 -2.75 16.46 3.63
CA ASP A 140 -1.98 17.70 3.55
C ASP A 140 -0.71 17.62 4.40
N GLU A 141 -0.80 17.11 5.62
CA GLU A 141 0.34 16.91 6.51
C GLU A 141 1.36 15.92 5.89
N LEU A 142 0.90 14.78 5.41
CA LEU A 142 1.73 13.75 4.78
C LEU A 142 2.46 14.30 3.55
N ILE A 143 1.72 14.87 2.62
CA ILE A 143 2.26 15.36 1.35
C ILE A 143 3.10 16.63 1.56
N GLY A 144 2.68 17.53 2.41
CA GLY A 144 3.46 18.72 2.76
C GLY A 144 4.80 18.37 3.40
N THR A 145 4.82 17.43 4.33
CA THR A 145 6.06 16.93 4.97
C THR A 145 6.95 16.22 3.94
N LEU A 146 6.37 15.36 3.09
CA LEU A 146 7.12 14.70 2.02
C LEU A 146 7.74 15.72 1.06
N GLY A 147 7.01 16.77 0.69
CA GLY A 147 7.54 17.85 -0.14
C GLY A 147 8.75 18.56 0.49
N GLN A 148 8.73 18.80 1.81
CA GLN A 148 9.90 19.34 2.52
C GLN A 148 11.09 18.37 2.50
N VAL A 149 10.84 17.09 2.71
CA VAL A 149 11.85 16.03 2.67
C VAL A 149 12.51 15.96 1.28
N LEU A 150 11.73 16.01 0.20
CA LEU A 150 12.23 15.98 -1.17
C LEU A 150 13.12 17.19 -1.48
N LYS A 151 12.77 18.39 -1.02
CA LYS A 151 13.61 19.60 -1.15
C LYS A 151 14.94 19.46 -0.40
N ALA A 152 14.93 18.82 0.77
CA ALA A 152 16.12 18.62 1.59
C ALA A 152 16.99 17.44 1.12
N ALA A 153 16.49 16.56 0.27
CA ALA A 153 17.19 15.41 -0.30
C ALA A 153 17.82 15.71 -1.67
N ALA A 154 17.72 16.94 -2.13
CA ALA A 154 18.23 17.42 -3.42
C ALA A 154 19.78 17.50 -3.44
#